data_1f01a8a1a3a2f3a6b8534c36494d4951
#
_entry.id   1f01a8a1a3a2f3a6b8534c36494d4951
#
_cell.length_a   1.000
_cell.length_b   1.000
_cell.length_c   1.000
_cell.angle_alpha   90.00
_cell.angle_beta   90.00
_cell.angle_gamma   90.00
#
_symmetry.space_group_name_H-M   'P 1'
#
loop_
_entity.id
_entity.type
_entity.pdbx_description
1 polymer ?
#
loop_
_entity_poly.entity_id
_entity_poly.type
_entity_poly.pdbx_seq_one_letter_code
_entity_poly.pdbx_strand_id
1 'polypeptide(L)'
;MTYEYGIDFAAVEAIDIHTHVEVDGHGHNSYDDELVDATRSYFKMGDTAAAGVDELAEHYRQRNAVAVVFTIDAETAMGHAPNSIEDLIAGAARNNDVLIPFGTVDPLQDRAVQRVREQVALGVKGFKFHPSMQAFEPNDRRFYPIYDAITGAGLPALFHTGQTGIGSGLPGGYGIKLRYSDPMLLDDVAADFPDLTIVMAHPAVPWVDAQIAIAAHKSNVYLDLSGYSPKYFPPQLVRALGRQLRTKALFGTDYPYIQLDRWQKDFDALELDPAVRPLIFKENALRVLGLPVPTIAG
;
A
#
# COMPACT_ATOMS: atom_id res chain seq x y z
N MET A 1 1.48 -22.30 7.08
CA MET A 1 2.44 -21.73 8.07
C MET A 1 1.93 -20.34 8.40
N THR A 2 1.79 -19.98 9.68
CA THR A 2 1.34 -18.65 10.08
C THR A 2 2.54 -17.70 10.05
N TYR A 3 2.36 -16.49 9.51
CA TYR A 3 3.41 -15.49 9.48
C TYR A 3 3.63 -14.87 10.87
N GLU A 4 4.89 -14.74 11.26
CA GLU A 4 5.35 -14.00 12.44
C GLU A 4 6.55 -13.15 12.06
N TYR A 5 6.72 -11.99 12.71
CA TYR A 5 7.87 -11.12 12.46
C TYR A 5 9.19 -11.80 12.87
N GLY A 6 10.15 -11.85 11.94
CA GLY A 6 11.56 -12.16 12.20
C GLY A 6 12.47 -10.93 12.02
N ILE A 7 11.89 -9.75 11.79
CA ILE A 7 12.58 -8.51 11.45
C ILE A 7 13.22 -7.90 12.70
N ASP A 8 14.49 -7.54 12.61
CA ASP A 8 15.14 -6.63 13.56
C ASP A 8 14.83 -5.17 13.19
N PHE A 9 13.72 -4.66 13.70
CA PHE A 9 13.30 -3.28 13.44
C PHE A 9 14.28 -2.22 13.97
N ALA A 10 15.21 -2.54 14.85
CA ALA A 10 16.25 -1.60 15.27
C ALA A 10 17.32 -1.42 14.19
N ALA A 11 17.67 -2.51 13.50
CA ALA A 11 18.73 -2.54 12.51
C ALA A 11 18.35 -1.99 11.13
N VAL A 12 17.08 -2.09 10.71
CA VAL A 12 16.66 -1.64 9.37
C VAL A 12 16.56 -0.11 9.26
N GLU A 13 16.85 0.42 8.08
CA GLU A 13 16.85 1.87 7.83
C GLU A 13 15.51 2.41 7.34
N ALA A 14 14.73 1.58 6.63
CA ALA A 14 13.46 1.98 6.04
C ALA A 14 12.44 0.83 6.06
N ILE A 15 11.15 1.20 6.11
CA ILE A 15 10.02 0.30 5.90
C ILE A 15 9.22 0.87 4.73
N ASP A 16 9.28 0.18 3.60
CA ASP A 16 8.46 0.48 2.43
C ASP A 16 7.06 -0.10 2.65
N ILE A 17 6.07 0.78 2.79
CA ILE A 17 4.70 0.36 3.11
C ILE A 17 3.92 -0.12 1.86
N HIS A 18 4.52 -0.03 0.66
CA HIS A 18 3.79 -0.25 -0.58
C HIS A 18 4.63 -0.93 -1.65
N THR A 19 4.51 -2.26 -1.74
CA THR A 19 5.16 -3.03 -2.80
C THR A 19 4.23 -4.12 -3.32
N HIS A 20 4.33 -4.39 -4.62
CA HIS A 20 3.50 -5.37 -5.31
C HIS A 20 4.29 -6.64 -5.64
N VAL A 21 3.65 -7.79 -5.41
CA VAL A 21 4.06 -9.06 -6.00
C VAL A 21 3.26 -9.23 -7.29
N GLU A 22 3.96 -9.26 -8.43
CA GLU A 22 3.32 -9.29 -9.75
C GLU A 22 2.89 -10.71 -10.14
N VAL A 23 3.66 -11.73 -9.71
CA VAL A 23 3.38 -13.13 -10.00
C VAL A 23 3.41 -13.97 -8.73
N ASP A 24 2.51 -14.95 -8.65
CA ASP A 24 2.49 -15.92 -7.54
C ASP A 24 3.52 -17.05 -7.75
N GLY A 25 3.57 -18.00 -6.81
CA GLY A 25 4.50 -19.14 -6.85
C GLY A 25 4.30 -20.08 -8.04
N HIS A 26 3.21 -19.93 -8.79
CA HIS A 26 2.89 -20.70 -10.00
C HIS A 26 3.12 -19.90 -11.30
N GLY A 27 3.58 -18.64 -11.18
CA GLY A 27 3.79 -17.75 -12.32
C GLY A 27 2.51 -17.11 -12.86
N HIS A 28 1.40 -17.18 -12.12
CA HIS A 28 0.15 -16.52 -12.45
C HIS A 28 0.23 -15.03 -12.12
N ASN A 29 -0.32 -14.18 -13.01
CA ASN A 29 -0.47 -12.73 -12.82
C ASN A 29 -1.94 -12.38 -12.60
N SER A 30 -2.23 -11.44 -11.70
CA SER A 30 -3.60 -10.98 -11.43
C SER A 30 -4.25 -10.20 -12.59
N TYR A 31 -3.49 -9.89 -13.63
CA TYR A 31 -3.94 -9.15 -14.81
C TYR A 31 -3.85 -10.02 -16.05
N ASP A 32 -4.75 -9.81 -17.01
CA ASP A 32 -4.59 -10.39 -18.34
C ASP A 32 -3.43 -9.75 -19.12
N ASP A 33 -3.03 -10.37 -20.22
CA ASP A 33 -1.87 -9.95 -21.01
C ASP A 33 -2.02 -8.51 -21.54
N GLU A 34 -3.23 -8.08 -21.94
CA GLU A 34 -3.48 -6.73 -22.46
C GLU A 34 -3.21 -5.68 -21.37
N LEU A 35 -3.69 -5.92 -20.15
CA LEU A 35 -3.51 -5.02 -19.04
C LEU A 35 -2.05 -5.03 -18.52
N VAL A 36 -1.39 -6.19 -18.52
CA VAL A 36 0.04 -6.31 -18.20
C VAL A 36 0.87 -5.47 -19.17
N ASP A 37 0.67 -5.64 -20.48
CA ASP A 37 1.43 -4.92 -21.51
C ASP A 37 1.20 -3.40 -21.42
N ALA A 38 -0.06 -2.97 -21.24
CA ALA A 38 -0.39 -1.56 -21.08
C ALA A 38 0.26 -0.96 -19.83
N THR A 39 0.23 -1.67 -18.70
CA THR A 39 0.83 -1.25 -17.43
C THR A 39 2.35 -1.12 -17.57
N ARG A 40 3.02 -2.12 -18.14
CA ARG A 40 4.47 -2.09 -18.39
C ARG A 40 4.87 -0.94 -19.31
N SER A 41 4.08 -0.69 -20.36
CA SER A 41 4.28 0.43 -21.28
C SER A 41 4.14 1.78 -20.57
N TYR A 42 3.08 1.96 -19.77
CA TYR A 42 2.83 3.19 -19.03
C TYR A 42 3.97 3.53 -18.05
N PHE A 43 4.43 2.55 -17.28
CA PHE A 43 5.51 2.71 -16.31
C PHE A 43 6.92 2.60 -16.93
N LYS A 44 7.03 2.33 -18.24
CA LYS A 44 8.31 2.18 -18.97
C LYS A 44 9.23 1.13 -18.34
N MET A 45 8.66 -0.01 -17.95
CA MET A 45 9.39 -1.08 -17.24
C MET A 45 10.37 -1.86 -18.12
N GLY A 46 10.30 -1.74 -19.45
CA GLY A 46 11.14 -2.53 -20.37
C GLY A 46 10.86 -4.03 -20.27
N ASP A 47 11.90 -4.84 -20.52
CA ASP A 47 11.83 -6.32 -20.50
C ASP A 47 12.16 -6.91 -19.11
N THR A 48 12.05 -6.13 -18.04
CA THR A 48 12.25 -6.63 -16.68
C THR A 48 11.26 -7.75 -16.38
N ALA A 49 11.73 -8.88 -15.88
CA ALA A 49 10.84 -9.97 -15.47
C ALA A 49 9.95 -9.52 -14.31
N ALA A 50 8.73 -10.06 -14.28
CA ALA A 50 7.82 -9.85 -13.15
C ALA A 50 8.45 -10.40 -11.87
N ALA A 51 8.38 -9.61 -10.78
CA ALA A 51 8.99 -10.00 -9.51
C ALA A 51 8.05 -10.89 -8.70
N GLY A 52 8.56 -12.06 -8.31
CA GLY A 52 7.94 -12.90 -7.29
C GLY A 52 8.35 -12.49 -5.87
N VAL A 53 7.83 -13.21 -4.88
CA VAL A 53 8.06 -12.88 -3.46
C VAL A 53 9.54 -12.96 -3.07
N ASP A 54 10.24 -14.02 -3.54
CA ASP A 54 11.62 -14.27 -3.12
C ASP A 54 12.61 -13.28 -3.79
N GLU A 55 12.39 -12.88 -5.04
CA GLU A 55 13.17 -11.84 -5.73
C GLU A 55 12.98 -10.47 -5.04
N LEU A 56 11.73 -10.17 -4.64
CA LEU A 56 11.43 -8.95 -3.91
C LEU A 56 12.12 -8.94 -2.54
N ALA A 57 12.10 -10.06 -1.81
CA ALA A 57 12.80 -10.20 -0.53
C ALA A 57 14.29 -9.91 -0.67
N GLU A 58 14.94 -10.49 -1.68
CA GLU A 58 16.37 -10.27 -1.91
C GLU A 58 16.69 -8.82 -2.28
N HIS A 59 15.83 -8.18 -3.09
CA HIS A 59 15.95 -6.77 -3.45
C HIS A 59 15.98 -5.84 -2.21
N TYR A 60 15.08 -6.07 -1.25
CA TYR A 60 14.99 -5.26 -0.02
C TYR A 60 16.08 -5.62 0.99
N ARG A 61 16.46 -6.88 1.10
CA ARG A 61 17.54 -7.34 1.99
C ARG A 61 18.87 -6.69 1.64
N GLN A 62 19.21 -6.60 0.34
CA GLN A 62 20.41 -5.92 -0.14
C GLN A 62 20.45 -4.41 0.18
N ARG A 63 19.30 -3.81 0.51
CA ARG A 63 19.15 -2.37 0.79
C ARG A 63 18.92 -2.04 2.26
N ASN A 64 19.05 -3.05 3.14
CA ASN A 64 18.78 -2.90 4.57
C ASN A 64 17.40 -2.26 4.84
N ALA A 65 16.41 -2.63 4.04
CA ALA A 65 15.04 -2.14 4.11
C ALA A 65 14.05 -3.29 4.20
N VAL A 66 12.88 -3.02 4.76
CA VAL A 66 11.75 -3.95 4.88
C VAL A 66 10.66 -3.54 3.91
N ALA A 67 9.96 -4.51 3.35
CA ALA A 67 8.84 -4.26 2.45
C ALA A 67 7.53 -4.84 2.98
N VAL A 68 6.47 -4.04 2.96
CA VAL A 68 5.09 -4.52 3.03
C VAL A 68 4.70 -5.01 1.64
N VAL A 69 4.32 -6.29 1.53
CA VAL A 69 4.02 -6.94 0.26
C VAL A 69 2.56 -7.35 0.18
N PHE A 70 1.97 -7.15 -0.99
CA PHE A 70 0.58 -7.52 -1.26
C PHE A 70 0.32 -7.75 -2.75
N THR A 71 -0.84 -8.29 -3.03
CA THR A 71 -1.49 -8.32 -4.35
C THR A 71 -2.88 -7.67 -4.26
N ILE A 72 -3.63 -7.63 -5.35
CA ILE A 72 -4.99 -7.10 -5.39
C ILE A 72 -5.95 -8.19 -5.86
N ASP A 73 -6.96 -8.47 -5.04
CA ASP A 73 -8.10 -9.31 -5.44
C ASP A 73 -9.22 -8.40 -5.97
N ALA A 74 -9.38 -8.38 -7.28
CA ALA A 74 -10.40 -7.62 -7.99
C ALA A 74 -11.18 -8.51 -8.99
N GLU A 75 -11.27 -9.81 -8.72
CA GLU A 75 -11.80 -10.81 -9.63
C GLU A 75 -13.19 -10.45 -10.16
N THR A 76 -14.10 -10.01 -9.28
CA THR A 76 -15.47 -9.67 -9.67
C THR A 76 -15.55 -8.51 -10.67
N ALA A 77 -14.72 -7.49 -10.47
CA ALA A 77 -14.75 -6.29 -11.31
C ALA A 77 -13.92 -6.44 -12.59
N MET A 78 -12.77 -7.10 -12.50
CA MET A 78 -11.81 -7.24 -13.60
C MET A 78 -12.01 -8.52 -14.41
N GLY A 79 -12.72 -9.52 -13.89
CA GLY A 79 -12.99 -10.80 -14.58
C GLY A 79 -11.77 -11.69 -14.70
N HIS A 80 -10.71 -11.46 -13.92
CA HIS A 80 -9.48 -12.24 -13.93
C HIS A 80 -9.14 -12.70 -12.51
N ALA A 81 -8.71 -13.96 -12.37
CA ALA A 81 -8.40 -14.52 -11.06
C ALA A 81 -7.20 -13.79 -10.41
N PRO A 82 -7.25 -13.52 -9.09
CA PRO A 82 -6.14 -12.88 -8.40
C PRO A 82 -4.95 -13.82 -8.23
N ASN A 83 -3.78 -13.27 -7.93
CA ASN A 83 -2.65 -14.05 -7.43
C ASN A 83 -3.01 -14.73 -6.10
N SER A 84 -2.43 -15.90 -5.86
CA SER A 84 -2.64 -16.65 -4.62
C SER A 84 -2.14 -15.86 -3.41
N ILE A 85 -3.07 -15.42 -2.56
CA ILE A 85 -2.73 -14.75 -1.30
C ILE A 85 -2.06 -15.71 -0.31
N GLU A 86 -2.41 -16.98 -0.37
CA GLU A 86 -1.80 -18.03 0.44
C GLU A 86 -0.32 -18.23 0.08
N ASP A 87 0.02 -18.19 -1.21
CA ASP A 87 1.42 -18.27 -1.69
C ASP A 87 2.21 -17.03 -1.27
N LEU A 88 1.60 -15.85 -1.36
CA LEU A 88 2.21 -14.59 -0.90
C LEU A 88 2.53 -14.65 0.60
N ILE A 89 1.57 -15.06 1.43
CA ILE A 89 1.76 -15.19 2.89
C ILE A 89 2.84 -16.24 3.20
N ALA A 90 2.82 -17.38 2.51
CA ALA A 90 3.82 -18.42 2.68
C ALA A 90 5.22 -17.94 2.24
N GLY A 91 5.30 -17.17 1.16
CA GLY A 91 6.53 -16.53 0.69
C GLY A 91 7.08 -15.52 1.68
N ALA A 92 6.21 -14.65 2.21
CA ALA A 92 6.58 -13.69 3.24
C ALA A 92 7.03 -14.40 4.54
N ALA A 93 6.39 -15.52 4.90
CA ALA A 93 6.79 -16.30 6.09
C ALA A 93 8.18 -16.96 5.92
N ARG A 94 8.59 -17.31 4.70
CA ARG A 94 9.96 -17.78 4.43
C ARG A 94 10.99 -16.65 4.47
N ASN A 95 10.55 -15.41 4.23
CA ASN A 95 11.36 -14.20 4.18
C ASN A 95 10.95 -13.22 5.30
N ASN A 96 10.59 -13.73 6.46
CA ASN A 96 10.03 -12.94 7.56
C ASN A 96 11.05 -12.00 8.25
N ASP A 97 12.31 -12.07 7.84
CA ASP A 97 13.37 -11.15 8.19
C ASP A 97 13.30 -9.81 7.45
N VAL A 98 12.53 -9.74 6.33
CA VAL A 98 12.50 -8.58 5.44
C VAL A 98 11.12 -8.26 4.85
N LEU A 99 10.18 -9.19 4.83
CA LEU A 99 8.84 -9.02 4.26
C LEU A 99 7.74 -9.01 5.32
N ILE A 100 6.72 -8.17 5.10
CA ILE A 100 5.51 -8.06 5.93
C ILE A 100 4.29 -8.26 5.01
N PRO A 101 3.52 -9.35 5.12
CA PRO A 101 2.37 -9.58 4.25
C PRO A 101 1.16 -8.77 4.65
N PHE A 102 0.56 -8.07 3.68
CA PHE A 102 -0.79 -7.56 3.78
C PHE A 102 -1.74 -8.46 2.99
N GLY A 103 -2.94 -8.63 3.52
CA GLY A 103 -4.02 -9.35 2.87
C GLY A 103 -4.73 -8.50 1.82
N THR A 104 -5.58 -9.17 1.05
CA THR A 104 -6.52 -8.52 0.12
C THR A 104 -7.77 -9.37 0.01
N VAL A 105 -8.91 -8.73 -0.18
CA VAL A 105 -10.19 -9.41 -0.46
C VAL A 105 -10.94 -8.63 -1.53
N ASP A 106 -11.70 -9.31 -2.36
CA ASP A 106 -12.67 -8.66 -3.25
C ASP A 106 -13.93 -8.28 -2.44
N PRO A 107 -14.21 -6.98 -2.23
CA PRO A 107 -15.35 -6.55 -1.41
C PRO A 107 -16.71 -6.94 -2.00
N LEU A 108 -16.77 -7.24 -3.29
CA LEU A 108 -18.02 -7.60 -3.98
C LEU A 108 -18.39 -9.09 -3.82
N GLN A 109 -17.51 -9.91 -3.24
CA GLN A 109 -17.79 -11.32 -2.98
C GLN A 109 -18.48 -11.50 -1.62
N ASP A 110 -19.49 -12.36 -1.58
CA ASP A 110 -20.26 -12.68 -0.34
C ASP A 110 -19.37 -13.19 0.80
N ARG A 111 -18.21 -13.79 0.46
CA ARG A 111 -17.26 -14.36 1.43
C ARG A 111 -16.18 -13.36 1.90
N ALA A 112 -16.23 -12.09 1.50
CA ALA A 112 -15.16 -11.13 1.79
C ALA A 112 -14.81 -11.07 3.29
N VAL A 113 -15.79 -10.98 4.18
CA VAL A 113 -15.58 -10.96 5.65
C VAL A 113 -14.95 -12.25 6.16
N GLN A 114 -15.38 -13.41 5.62
CA GLN A 114 -14.79 -14.69 5.98
C GLN A 114 -13.33 -14.77 5.53
N ARG A 115 -13.03 -14.31 4.31
CA ARG A 115 -11.67 -14.25 3.77
C ARG A 115 -10.75 -13.34 4.60
N VAL A 116 -11.26 -12.20 5.09
CA VAL A 116 -10.51 -11.37 6.05
C VAL A 116 -10.10 -12.20 7.26
N ARG A 117 -11.03 -12.90 7.90
CA ARG A 117 -10.75 -13.72 9.10
C ARG A 117 -9.76 -14.86 8.82
N GLU A 118 -9.89 -15.51 7.67
CA GLU A 118 -8.97 -16.57 7.23
C GLU A 118 -7.54 -16.03 7.07
N GLN A 119 -7.37 -14.88 6.42
CA GLN A 119 -6.06 -14.25 6.22
C GLN A 119 -5.46 -13.70 7.53
N VAL A 120 -6.29 -13.15 8.43
CA VAL A 120 -5.86 -12.79 9.79
C VAL A 120 -5.31 -14.00 10.53
N ALA A 121 -5.97 -15.16 10.44
CA ALA A 121 -5.49 -16.40 11.05
C ALA A 121 -4.17 -16.92 10.44
N LEU A 122 -3.87 -16.55 9.18
CA LEU A 122 -2.58 -16.82 8.53
C LEU A 122 -1.49 -15.80 8.90
N GLY A 123 -1.83 -14.74 9.62
CA GLY A 123 -0.88 -13.79 10.19
C GLY A 123 -0.59 -12.54 9.38
N VAL A 124 -1.45 -12.15 8.43
CA VAL A 124 -1.29 -10.87 7.73
C VAL A 124 -1.25 -9.71 8.72
N LYS A 125 -0.58 -8.61 8.35
CA LYS A 125 -0.32 -7.45 9.21
C LYS A 125 -1.08 -6.19 8.77
N GLY A 126 -1.98 -6.33 7.82
CA GLY A 126 -2.85 -5.28 7.29
C GLY A 126 -3.61 -5.77 6.08
N PHE A 127 -4.41 -4.91 5.47
CA PHE A 127 -5.15 -5.21 4.25
C PHE A 127 -4.96 -4.13 3.20
N LYS A 128 -4.83 -4.52 1.93
CA LYS A 128 -4.77 -3.63 0.77
C LYS A 128 -6.08 -3.67 0.00
N PHE A 129 -6.57 -2.48 -0.36
CA PHE A 129 -7.70 -2.27 -1.26
C PHE A 129 -7.31 -1.36 -2.42
N HIS A 130 -7.92 -1.60 -3.57
CA HIS A 130 -7.84 -0.72 -4.73
C HIS A 130 -9.24 -0.40 -5.26
N PRO A 131 -9.94 0.59 -4.67
CA PRO A 131 -11.36 0.82 -4.92
C PRO A 131 -11.72 0.98 -6.40
N SER A 132 -10.87 1.67 -7.19
CA SER A 132 -11.11 1.84 -8.63
C SER A 132 -11.05 0.55 -9.42
N MET A 133 -10.11 -0.38 -9.09
CA MET A 133 -10.02 -1.69 -9.73
C MET A 133 -11.10 -2.63 -9.23
N GLN A 134 -11.38 -2.61 -7.93
CA GLN A 134 -12.39 -3.45 -7.28
C GLN A 134 -13.82 -2.93 -7.48
N ALA A 135 -13.98 -1.76 -8.14
CA ALA A 135 -15.25 -1.13 -8.52
C ALA A 135 -16.21 -0.91 -7.34
N PHE A 136 -15.73 -0.48 -6.18
CA PHE A 136 -16.56 -0.21 -5.01
C PHE A 136 -16.31 1.18 -4.40
N GLU A 137 -17.33 1.75 -3.77
CA GLU A 137 -17.24 2.98 -2.99
C GLU A 137 -16.91 2.62 -1.53
N PRO A 138 -15.75 3.00 -0.98
CA PRO A 138 -15.33 2.61 0.37
C PRO A 138 -16.35 2.98 1.47
N ASN A 139 -17.08 4.09 1.33
CA ASN A 139 -18.09 4.54 2.29
C ASN A 139 -19.47 3.92 2.10
N ASP A 140 -19.66 2.99 1.15
CA ASP A 140 -20.89 2.22 1.08
C ASP A 140 -20.97 1.25 2.27
N ARG A 141 -22.02 1.40 3.08
CA ARG A 141 -22.20 0.64 4.32
C ARG A 141 -22.29 -0.87 4.14
N ARG A 142 -22.53 -1.35 2.93
CA ARG A 142 -22.48 -2.79 2.60
C ARG A 142 -21.11 -3.40 2.88
N PHE A 143 -20.04 -2.60 2.78
CA PHE A 143 -18.66 -3.05 2.97
C PHE A 143 -18.15 -2.85 4.41
N TYR A 144 -18.89 -2.16 5.27
CA TYR A 144 -18.52 -1.89 6.65
C TYR A 144 -18.24 -3.17 7.48
N PRO A 145 -18.92 -4.31 7.28
CA PRO A 145 -18.55 -5.56 7.96
C PRO A 145 -17.13 -6.05 7.67
N ILE A 146 -16.53 -5.66 6.52
CA ILE A 146 -15.13 -5.93 6.21
C ILE A 146 -14.22 -5.10 7.14
N TYR A 147 -14.53 -3.81 7.30
CA TYR A 147 -13.77 -2.90 8.16
C TYR A 147 -13.91 -3.26 9.64
N ASP A 148 -15.10 -3.69 10.08
CA ASP A 148 -15.32 -4.25 11.43
C ASP A 148 -14.39 -5.43 11.70
N ALA A 149 -14.25 -6.35 10.75
CA ALA A 149 -13.38 -7.52 10.91
C ALA A 149 -11.89 -7.13 10.97
N ILE A 150 -11.45 -6.16 10.16
CA ILE A 150 -10.07 -5.65 10.14
C ILE A 150 -9.77 -4.89 11.45
N THR A 151 -10.67 -4.00 11.87
CA THR A 151 -10.57 -3.23 13.12
C THR A 151 -10.54 -4.16 14.32
N GLY A 152 -11.41 -5.17 14.36
CA GLY A 152 -11.45 -6.18 15.42
C GLY A 152 -10.17 -7.01 15.54
N ALA A 153 -9.39 -7.10 14.46
CA ALA A 153 -8.07 -7.72 14.44
C ALA A 153 -6.93 -6.74 14.80
N GLY A 154 -7.22 -5.45 14.98
CA GLY A 154 -6.22 -4.41 15.27
C GLY A 154 -5.28 -4.12 14.11
N LEU A 155 -5.74 -4.34 12.86
CA LEU A 155 -4.91 -4.23 11.66
C LEU A 155 -5.23 -2.96 10.87
N PRO A 156 -4.23 -2.36 10.16
CA PRO A 156 -4.45 -1.24 9.26
C PRO A 156 -5.07 -1.67 7.93
N ALA A 157 -5.76 -0.72 7.28
CA ALA A 157 -6.26 -0.83 5.92
C ALA A 157 -5.61 0.22 5.02
N LEU A 158 -4.94 -0.23 3.96
CA LEU A 158 -4.26 0.60 2.97
C LEU A 158 -5.13 0.67 1.71
N PHE A 159 -5.59 1.86 1.35
CA PHE A 159 -6.45 2.11 0.20
C PHE A 159 -5.70 2.87 -0.90
N HIS A 160 -5.77 2.39 -2.12
CA HIS A 160 -5.39 3.20 -3.28
C HIS A 160 -6.26 4.46 -3.34
N THR A 161 -5.64 5.63 -3.55
CA THR A 161 -6.33 6.91 -3.72
C THR A 161 -5.79 7.68 -4.92
N GLY A 162 -6.66 8.47 -5.55
CA GLY A 162 -6.28 9.24 -6.74
C GLY A 162 -6.34 8.46 -8.04
N GLN A 163 -5.63 8.97 -9.04
CA GLN A 163 -5.52 8.31 -10.34
C GLN A 163 -4.68 7.03 -10.23
N THR A 164 -4.94 6.09 -11.14
CA THR A 164 -4.14 4.87 -11.27
C THR A 164 -3.43 4.81 -12.63
N GLY A 165 -2.23 4.19 -12.65
CA GLY A 165 -1.53 3.83 -13.88
C GLY A 165 -2.14 2.61 -14.56
N ILE A 166 -2.84 1.75 -13.80
CA ILE A 166 -3.48 0.54 -14.33
C ILE A 166 -4.61 0.94 -15.29
N GLY A 167 -4.60 0.36 -16.49
CA GLY A 167 -5.55 0.67 -17.55
C GLY A 167 -5.28 2.00 -18.29
N SER A 168 -4.25 2.76 -17.89
CA SER A 168 -3.89 4.01 -18.58
C SER A 168 -3.48 3.75 -20.01
N GLY A 169 -4.05 4.56 -20.93
CA GLY A 169 -3.81 4.43 -22.37
C GLY A 169 -4.74 3.45 -23.09
N LEU A 170 -5.44 2.59 -22.38
CA LEU A 170 -6.45 1.71 -22.96
C LEU A 170 -7.80 2.43 -23.18
N PRO A 171 -8.61 1.97 -24.14
CA PRO A 171 -9.94 2.53 -24.38
C PRO A 171 -10.78 2.51 -23.11
N GLY A 172 -11.36 3.68 -22.75
CA GLY A 172 -12.13 3.82 -21.51
C GLY A 172 -11.36 3.55 -20.22
N GLY A 173 -10.02 3.54 -20.26
CA GLY A 173 -9.20 3.22 -19.09
C GLY A 173 -9.41 1.78 -18.59
N TYR A 174 -9.65 0.85 -19.51
CA TYR A 174 -10.01 -0.56 -19.18
C TYR A 174 -11.29 -0.68 -18.33
N GLY A 175 -12.21 0.29 -18.41
CA GLY A 175 -13.43 0.33 -17.60
C GLY A 175 -13.25 0.81 -16.16
N ILE A 176 -12.03 1.10 -15.74
CA ILE A 176 -11.70 1.56 -14.38
C ILE A 176 -12.24 2.99 -14.16
N LYS A 177 -12.92 3.21 -13.02
CA LYS A 177 -13.52 4.49 -12.67
C LYS A 177 -12.77 5.12 -11.50
N LEU A 178 -12.05 6.22 -11.78
CA LEU A 178 -11.19 6.90 -10.79
C LEU A 178 -11.96 7.43 -9.57
N ARG A 179 -13.25 7.77 -9.71
CA ARG A 179 -14.08 8.30 -8.62
C ARG A 179 -14.13 7.41 -7.38
N TYR A 180 -13.96 6.09 -7.53
CA TYR A 180 -13.93 5.16 -6.41
C TYR A 180 -12.69 5.34 -5.52
N SER A 181 -11.65 5.98 -6.04
CA SER A 181 -10.42 6.30 -5.32
C SER A 181 -10.35 7.78 -4.87
N ASP A 182 -11.50 8.49 -4.83
CA ASP A 182 -11.58 9.81 -4.21
C ASP A 182 -11.34 9.66 -2.69
N PRO A 183 -10.32 10.31 -2.12
CA PRO A 183 -10.02 10.20 -0.70
C PRO A 183 -11.15 10.69 0.22
N MET A 184 -12.07 11.53 -0.27
CA MET A 184 -13.25 11.95 0.52
C MET A 184 -14.16 10.78 0.91
N LEU A 185 -14.18 9.69 0.15
CA LEU A 185 -14.90 8.46 0.54
C LEU A 185 -14.29 7.82 1.79
N LEU A 186 -13.00 8.02 2.03
CA LEU A 186 -12.32 7.51 3.23
C LEU A 186 -12.48 8.44 4.44
N ASP A 187 -12.87 9.72 4.25
CA ASP A 187 -13.21 10.61 5.35
C ASP A 187 -14.40 10.09 6.15
N ASP A 188 -15.44 9.59 5.45
CA ASP A 188 -16.63 8.97 6.06
C ASP A 188 -16.23 7.70 6.82
N VAL A 189 -15.45 6.80 6.19
CA VAL A 189 -14.99 5.55 6.82
C VAL A 189 -14.16 5.84 8.07
N ALA A 190 -13.25 6.81 8.01
CA ALA A 190 -12.40 7.18 9.14
C ALA A 190 -13.20 7.78 10.32
N ALA A 191 -14.31 8.45 10.03
CA ALA A 191 -15.21 8.99 11.04
C ALA A 191 -16.07 7.89 11.70
N ASP A 192 -16.54 6.93 10.90
CA ASP A 192 -17.39 5.83 11.37
C ASP A 192 -16.57 4.73 12.08
N PHE A 193 -15.27 4.59 11.77
CA PHE A 193 -14.33 3.63 12.35
C PHE A 193 -13.10 4.32 12.97
N PRO A 194 -13.26 5.00 14.12
CA PRO A 194 -12.16 5.77 14.73
C PRO A 194 -10.97 4.90 15.18
N ASP A 195 -11.18 3.61 15.39
CA ASP A 195 -10.15 2.65 15.80
C ASP A 195 -9.47 1.95 14.59
N LEU A 196 -10.00 2.12 13.37
CA LEU A 196 -9.36 1.61 12.16
C LEU A 196 -8.23 2.55 11.74
N THR A 197 -7.01 2.06 11.69
CA THR A 197 -5.90 2.78 11.04
C THR A 197 -6.05 2.70 9.52
N ILE A 198 -6.22 3.85 8.87
CA ILE A 198 -6.36 3.97 7.42
C ILE A 198 -5.11 4.59 6.83
N VAL A 199 -4.57 4.00 5.77
CA VAL A 199 -3.48 4.55 4.96
C VAL A 199 -4.02 4.88 3.57
N MET A 200 -3.95 6.14 3.17
CA MET A 200 -4.29 6.61 1.83
C MET A 200 -3.04 6.54 0.96
N ALA A 201 -3.01 5.61 0.02
CA ALA A 201 -1.87 5.40 -0.86
C ALA A 201 -1.76 6.46 -1.95
N HIS A 202 -0.53 6.82 -2.25
CA HIS A 202 -0.11 7.78 -3.26
C HIS A 202 -0.50 9.25 -2.96
N PRO A 203 0.21 10.22 -3.52
CA PRO A 203 -0.34 11.57 -3.69
C PRO A 203 -1.60 11.52 -4.56
N ALA A 204 -2.78 11.69 -3.95
CA ALA A 204 -4.08 11.41 -4.57
C ALA A 204 -4.46 12.42 -5.67
N VAL A 205 -3.69 12.50 -6.75
CA VAL A 205 -4.02 13.39 -7.89
C VAL A 205 -5.37 12.95 -8.49
N PRO A 206 -6.35 13.88 -8.72
CA PRO A 206 -6.26 15.35 -8.54
C PRO A 206 -6.64 15.84 -7.12
N TRP A 207 -6.96 14.97 -6.15
CA TRP A 207 -7.52 15.30 -4.82
C TRP A 207 -6.47 15.48 -3.71
N VAL A 208 -5.25 15.88 -4.04
CA VAL A 208 -4.14 15.97 -3.06
C VAL A 208 -4.47 16.90 -1.89
N ASP A 209 -5.15 18.03 -2.12
CA ASP A 209 -5.51 18.96 -1.04
C ASP A 209 -6.57 18.36 -0.10
N ALA A 210 -7.54 17.61 -0.62
CA ALA A 210 -8.52 16.88 0.16
C ALA A 210 -7.82 15.80 1.02
N GLN A 211 -6.91 15.02 0.41
CA GLN A 211 -6.12 14.00 1.10
C GLN A 211 -5.29 14.58 2.26
N ILE A 212 -4.60 15.72 2.02
CA ILE A 212 -3.85 16.44 3.07
C ILE A 212 -4.78 16.87 4.22
N ALA A 213 -5.96 17.43 3.88
CA ALA A 213 -6.92 17.88 4.88
C ALA A 213 -7.44 16.73 5.74
N ILE A 214 -7.79 15.60 5.14
CA ILE A 214 -8.26 14.39 5.85
C ILE A 214 -7.19 13.88 6.78
N ALA A 215 -5.95 13.66 6.30
CA ALA A 215 -4.86 13.14 7.12
C ALA A 215 -4.48 14.07 8.27
N ALA A 216 -4.60 15.40 8.08
CA ALA A 216 -4.38 16.37 9.13
C ALA A 216 -5.52 16.43 10.15
N HIS A 217 -6.76 16.18 9.72
CA HIS A 217 -7.96 16.23 10.56
C HIS A 217 -8.18 14.96 11.38
N LYS A 218 -7.94 13.77 10.79
CA LYS A 218 -8.23 12.47 11.40
C LYS A 218 -6.99 11.87 12.06
N SER A 219 -7.08 11.53 13.36
CA SER A 219 -5.97 10.91 14.09
C SER A 219 -5.58 9.54 13.56
N ASN A 220 -6.54 8.79 13.04
CA ASN A 220 -6.42 7.42 12.53
C ASN A 220 -6.09 7.34 11.03
N VAL A 221 -5.89 8.46 10.32
CA VAL A 221 -5.57 8.47 8.89
C VAL A 221 -4.12 8.86 8.64
N TYR A 222 -3.45 8.11 7.78
CA TYR A 222 -2.08 8.28 7.33
C TYR A 222 -2.04 8.41 5.80
N LEU A 223 -0.90 8.83 5.28
CA LEU A 223 -0.63 9.02 3.86
C LEU A 223 0.61 8.24 3.45
N ASP A 224 0.52 7.40 2.44
CA ASP A 224 1.64 6.74 1.81
C ASP A 224 2.09 7.52 0.57
N LEU A 225 3.39 7.72 0.42
CA LEU A 225 4.01 8.57 -0.59
C LEU A 225 4.44 7.81 -1.86
N SER A 226 3.98 6.58 -2.04
CA SER A 226 4.33 5.71 -3.17
C SER A 226 3.75 6.17 -4.52
N GLY A 227 4.07 5.48 -5.59
CA GLY A 227 3.52 5.67 -6.93
C GLY A 227 3.99 6.92 -7.68
N TYR A 228 4.70 7.81 -7.01
CA TYR A 228 5.30 9.01 -7.58
C TYR A 228 6.73 9.17 -7.12
N SER A 229 7.64 9.54 -8.05
CA SER A 229 8.95 10.03 -7.64
C SER A 229 8.79 11.36 -6.91
N PRO A 230 9.42 11.55 -5.73
CA PRO A 230 9.28 12.76 -4.90
C PRO A 230 9.51 14.09 -5.63
N LYS A 231 10.34 14.11 -6.67
CA LYS A 231 10.56 15.31 -7.49
C LYS A 231 9.30 15.83 -8.21
N TYR A 232 8.25 15.00 -8.30
CA TYR A 232 6.97 15.37 -8.89
C TYR A 232 5.89 15.65 -7.85
N PHE A 233 6.23 15.65 -6.55
CA PHE A 233 5.26 15.97 -5.52
C PHE A 233 4.73 17.40 -5.67
N PRO A 234 3.40 17.58 -5.57
CA PRO A 234 2.84 18.92 -5.57
C PRO A 234 3.41 19.79 -4.44
N PRO A 235 3.66 21.08 -4.67
CA PRO A 235 4.28 21.94 -3.64
C PRO A 235 3.53 21.99 -2.31
N GLN A 236 2.18 21.89 -2.33
CA GLN A 236 1.38 21.83 -1.12
C GLN A 236 1.65 20.56 -0.29
N LEU A 237 1.88 19.43 -0.95
CA LEU A 237 2.25 18.19 -0.28
C LEU A 237 3.63 18.33 0.37
N VAL A 238 4.63 18.80 -0.37
CA VAL A 238 5.99 19.02 0.18
C VAL A 238 5.96 19.90 1.42
N ARG A 239 5.19 21.02 1.39
CA ARG A 239 5.00 21.88 2.56
C ARG A 239 4.34 21.14 3.73
N ALA A 240 3.36 20.29 3.45
CA ALA A 240 2.64 19.54 4.49
C ALA A 240 3.54 18.48 5.14
N LEU A 241 4.42 17.81 4.36
CA LEU A 241 5.39 16.83 4.87
C LEU A 241 6.34 17.42 5.92
N GLY A 242 6.77 18.66 5.74
CA GLY A 242 7.62 19.37 6.71
C GLY A 242 6.86 19.91 7.94
N ARG A 243 5.53 19.80 7.99
CA ARG A 243 4.66 20.39 9.02
C ARG A 243 3.68 19.37 9.58
N GLN A 244 2.37 19.53 9.25
CA GLN A 244 1.27 18.76 9.84
C GLN A 244 1.29 17.27 9.48
N LEU A 245 1.92 16.86 8.39
CA LEU A 245 1.99 15.47 7.96
C LEU A 245 3.31 14.76 8.29
N ARG A 246 4.24 15.42 8.99
CA ARG A 246 5.54 14.83 9.34
C ARG A 246 5.44 13.50 10.10
N THR A 247 4.39 13.34 10.92
CA THR A 247 4.11 12.12 11.71
C THR A 247 2.99 11.28 11.11
N LYS A 248 2.55 11.60 9.90
CA LYS A 248 1.43 10.97 9.20
C LYS A 248 1.79 10.40 7.85
N ALA A 249 2.90 10.85 7.25
CA ALA A 249 3.36 10.39 5.96
C ALA A 249 4.27 9.17 6.12
N LEU A 250 4.16 8.23 5.20
CA LEU A 250 4.87 6.95 5.16
C LEU A 250 5.70 6.86 3.89
N PHE A 251 6.88 6.26 4.00
CA PHE A 251 7.67 5.88 2.85
C PHE A 251 7.03 4.71 2.12
N GLY A 252 6.92 4.82 0.81
CA GLY A 252 6.48 3.77 -0.09
C GLY A 252 7.01 4.02 -1.49
N THR A 253 7.38 2.96 -2.21
CA THR A 253 7.88 3.07 -3.57
C THR A 253 6.85 2.78 -4.63
N ASP A 254 5.92 1.87 -4.37
CA ASP A 254 5.10 1.22 -5.39
C ASP A 254 5.96 0.29 -6.28
N TYR A 255 6.95 -0.39 -5.65
CA TYR A 255 7.79 -1.37 -6.35
C TYR A 255 6.91 -2.46 -6.98
N PRO A 256 7.16 -2.86 -8.23
CA PRO A 256 8.39 -2.66 -9.01
C PRO A 256 8.41 -1.38 -9.87
N TYR A 257 7.37 -0.56 -9.86
CA TYR A 257 7.24 0.60 -10.76
C TYR A 257 8.27 1.70 -10.47
N ILE A 258 8.61 1.92 -9.19
CA ILE A 258 9.67 2.85 -8.79
C ILE A 258 10.69 2.12 -7.93
N GLN A 259 11.97 2.25 -8.29
CA GLN A 259 13.07 1.66 -7.55
C GLN A 259 13.36 2.45 -6.27
N LEU A 260 13.62 1.74 -5.16
CA LEU A 260 13.87 2.31 -3.84
C LEU A 260 15.00 3.36 -3.87
N ASP A 261 16.15 3.05 -4.46
CA ASP A 261 17.31 3.94 -4.50
C ASP A 261 17.00 5.26 -5.21
N ARG A 262 16.19 5.20 -6.29
CA ARG A 262 15.74 6.38 -7.02
C ARG A 262 14.80 7.22 -6.18
N TRP A 263 13.84 6.57 -5.52
CA TRP A 263 12.86 7.26 -4.70
C TRP A 263 13.54 8.00 -3.54
N GLN A 264 14.45 7.33 -2.83
CA GLN A 264 15.22 7.94 -1.74
C GLN A 264 16.02 9.15 -2.20
N LYS A 265 16.75 9.03 -3.31
CA LYS A 265 17.52 10.13 -3.90
C LYS A 265 16.63 11.34 -4.22
N ASP A 266 15.48 11.11 -4.83
CA ASP A 266 14.54 12.17 -5.21
C ASP A 266 13.87 12.81 -3.97
N PHE A 267 13.67 12.03 -2.89
CA PHE A 267 13.16 12.55 -1.61
C PHE A 267 14.20 13.42 -0.89
N ASP A 268 15.43 12.98 -0.82
CA ASP A 268 16.51 13.74 -0.18
C ASP A 268 16.75 15.10 -0.88
N ALA A 269 16.42 15.20 -2.17
CA ALA A 269 16.47 16.45 -2.94
C ALA A 269 15.33 17.44 -2.63
N LEU A 270 14.32 17.07 -1.82
CA LEU A 270 13.25 17.99 -1.39
C LEU A 270 13.69 19.00 -0.33
N GLU A 271 14.91 18.86 0.22
CA GLU A 271 15.47 19.75 1.24
C GLU A 271 14.57 19.97 2.46
N LEU A 272 13.86 18.92 2.88
CA LEU A 272 13.06 18.95 4.11
C LEU A 272 13.98 18.96 5.34
N ASP A 273 13.43 19.39 6.50
CA ASP A 273 14.14 19.26 7.78
C ASP A 273 14.62 17.81 7.96
N PRO A 274 15.92 17.57 8.21
CA PRO A 274 16.47 16.24 8.38
C PRO A 274 15.73 15.36 9.41
N ALA A 275 15.13 15.98 10.43
CA ALA A 275 14.33 15.28 11.43
C ALA A 275 13.04 14.63 10.87
N VAL A 276 12.61 15.01 9.66
CA VAL A 276 11.43 14.41 9.00
C VAL A 276 11.75 13.05 8.37
N ARG A 277 12.99 12.85 7.91
CA ARG A 277 13.38 11.63 7.20
C ARG A 277 13.16 10.35 8.02
N PRO A 278 13.67 10.20 9.25
CA PRO A 278 13.45 8.98 10.04
C PRO A 278 11.97 8.73 10.36
N LEU A 279 11.18 9.80 10.53
CA LEU A 279 9.74 9.68 10.73
C LEU A 279 9.08 9.02 9.53
N ILE A 280 9.31 9.55 8.32
CA ILE A 280 8.68 9.08 7.08
C ILE A 280 9.21 7.69 6.68
N PHE A 281 10.53 7.47 6.77
CA PHE A 281 11.12 6.23 6.28
C PHE A 281 10.86 5.02 7.19
N LYS A 282 10.58 5.22 8.48
CA LYS A 282 10.48 4.11 9.41
C LYS A 282 9.45 4.30 10.53
N GLU A 283 9.58 5.38 11.32
CA GLU A 283 8.86 5.47 12.59
C GLU A 283 7.34 5.53 12.41
N ASN A 284 6.85 6.23 11.39
CA ASN A 284 5.42 6.30 11.12
C ASN A 284 4.87 4.94 10.69
N ALA A 285 5.63 4.15 9.91
CA ALA A 285 5.25 2.79 9.53
C ALA A 285 5.18 1.86 10.75
N LEU A 286 6.13 1.97 11.69
CA LEU A 286 6.07 1.22 12.96
C LEU A 286 4.79 1.54 13.74
N ARG A 287 4.38 2.83 13.82
CA ARG A 287 3.12 3.23 14.48
C ARG A 287 1.90 2.62 13.79
N VAL A 288 1.85 2.68 12.45
CA VAL A 288 0.76 2.09 11.66
C VAL A 288 0.66 0.58 11.85
N LEU A 289 1.80 -0.10 11.97
CA LEU A 289 1.88 -1.54 12.19
C LEU A 289 1.70 -1.95 13.66
N GLY A 290 1.46 -0.99 14.57
CA GLY A 290 1.32 -1.28 16.00
C GLY A 290 2.62 -1.75 16.68
N LEU A 291 3.78 -1.41 16.11
CA LEU A 291 5.09 -1.83 16.59
C LEU A 291 5.76 -0.75 17.44
N PRO A 292 6.63 -1.15 18.38
CA PRO A 292 7.38 -0.18 19.18
C PRO A 292 8.25 0.73 18.32
N VAL A 293 8.13 2.03 18.51
CA VAL A 293 9.04 3.00 17.91
C VAL A 293 10.28 3.09 18.80
N PRO A 294 11.51 2.87 18.26
CA PRO A 294 12.72 3.02 19.05
C PRO A 294 12.80 4.42 19.67
N THR A 295 12.94 4.49 20.98
CA THR A 295 13.21 5.75 21.65
C THR A 295 14.64 6.13 21.35
N ILE A 296 14.86 7.22 20.62
CA ILE A 296 16.20 7.77 20.48
C ILE A 296 16.61 8.19 21.89
N ALA A 297 17.58 7.47 22.48
CA ALA A 297 18.23 7.93 23.70
C ALA A 297 18.87 9.28 23.38
N GLY A 298 18.35 10.35 24.01
CA GLY A 298 18.82 11.72 23.86
C GLY A 298 20.22 11.94 24.41
#